data_b2cf0be452f284bc142d4831b38aa43c
#
_entry.id   b2cf0be452f284bc142d4831b38aa43c
#
_cell.length_a   1.000
_cell.length_b   1.000
_cell.length_c   1.000
_cell.angle_alpha   90.00
_cell.angle_beta   90.00
_cell.angle_gamma   90.00
#
_symmetry.space_group_name_H-M   'P 1'
#
loop_
_entity.id
_entity.type
_entity.pdbx_description
1 polymer ?
#
loop_
_entity_poly.entity_id
_entity_poly.type
_entity_poly.pdbx_seq_one_letter_code
_entity_poly.pdbx_strand_id
1 'polypeptide(L)'
;LLIAKYPVTIFRREPTDADLADSSVCVVDVGGDWNEDLMNFDHHQFPRDSDPLCAISLVLKHFGLYEDAHKFCDWLEVAEWFDTRGPVDTGKWLGIERETLSKLNSPIDITLLRRFAGGTEHNTGQPIWEVMKMVGEDLHQYLTGMKAKLEEVARLCEWWDMGFGKKVLFMPRVEPLSDDASSGMGRFVNDSDFSEETVALVYPDRRGTGYGMSRFNDDKRLEFTKVGEEDDVHFAHAKGFIAKTSATEKARLKELLEQSWVG
;
A
#
# COMPACT_ATOMS: atom_id res chain seq x y z
N LEU A 1 -12.50 -5.50 -5.69
CA LEU A 1 -12.18 -5.41 -7.13
C LEU A 1 -13.38 -5.74 -8.00
N LEU A 2 -13.99 -6.92 -7.90
CA LEU A 2 -15.11 -7.35 -8.75
C LEU A 2 -16.29 -6.38 -8.72
N ILE A 3 -16.77 -6.01 -7.52
CA ILE A 3 -17.89 -5.08 -7.36
C ILE A 3 -17.56 -3.63 -7.74
N ALA A 4 -16.31 -3.25 -7.78
CA ALA A 4 -15.88 -1.97 -8.32
C ALA A 4 -16.08 -1.89 -9.84
N LYS A 5 -16.03 -3.02 -10.51
CA LYS A 5 -16.15 -3.15 -11.97
C LYS A 5 -17.55 -3.55 -12.43
N TYR A 6 -18.23 -4.36 -11.63
CA TYR A 6 -19.53 -4.94 -11.97
C TYR A 6 -20.56 -4.60 -10.89
N PRO A 7 -21.67 -3.92 -11.21
CA PRO A 7 -22.75 -3.65 -10.25
C PRO A 7 -23.56 -4.92 -10.01
N VAL A 8 -23.09 -5.73 -9.05
CA VAL A 8 -23.70 -7.05 -8.78
C VAL A 8 -24.31 -7.10 -7.39
N THR A 9 -25.30 -7.96 -7.18
CA THR A 9 -25.76 -8.41 -5.87
C THR A 9 -24.84 -9.54 -5.40
N ILE A 10 -24.38 -9.49 -4.14
CA ILE A 10 -23.55 -10.53 -3.54
C ILE A 10 -24.45 -11.47 -2.75
N PHE A 11 -24.43 -12.75 -3.07
CA PHE A 11 -25.09 -13.81 -2.30
C PHE A 11 -24.03 -14.61 -1.54
N ARG A 12 -24.20 -14.73 -0.21
CA ARG A 12 -23.36 -15.58 0.64
C ARG A 12 -24.04 -16.93 0.83
N ARG A 13 -23.74 -17.86 -0.05
CA ARG A 13 -24.26 -19.22 -0.07
C ARG A 13 -23.31 -20.14 -0.85
N GLU A 14 -23.48 -21.45 -0.67
CA GLU A 14 -22.84 -22.42 -1.58
C GLU A 14 -23.38 -22.24 -3.00
N PRO A 15 -22.49 -22.29 -4.03
CA PRO A 15 -22.92 -22.27 -5.41
C PRO A 15 -23.61 -23.58 -5.80
N THR A 16 -24.51 -23.52 -6.77
CA THR A 16 -25.02 -24.69 -7.44
C THR A 16 -24.19 -25.02 -8.69
N ASP A 17 -24.31 -26.23 -9.23
CA ASP A 17 -23.68 -26.59 -10.51
C ASP A 17 -24.07 -25.63 -11.66
N ALA A 18 -25.28 -25.09 -11.61
CA ALA A 18 -25.75 -24.10 -12.56
C ALA A 18 -25.03 -22.73 -12.38
N ASP A 19 -24.75 -22.31 -11.14
CA ASP A 19 -23.98 -21.10 -10.88
C ASP A 19 -22.54 -21.23 -11.41
N LEU A 20 -21.90 -22.39 -11.19
CA LEU A 20 -20.53 -22.67 -11.65
C LEU A 20 -20.43 -22.75 -13.19
N ALA A 21 -21.51 -23.08 -13.88
CA ALA A 21 -21.55 -23.19 -15.34
C ALA A 21 -21.99 -21.90 -16.04
N ASP A 22 -22.44 -20.89 -15.31
CA ASP A 22 -22.98 -19.63 -15.84
C ASP A 22 -21.97 -18.49 -15.73
N SER A 23 -21.34 -18.10 -16.82
CA SER A 23 -20.35 -17.00 -16.87
C SER A 23 -20.92 -15.62 -16.50
N SER A 24 -22.24 -15.47 -16.33
CA SER A 24 -22.86 -14.26 -15.78
C SER A 24 -22.86 -14.23 -14.24
N VAL A 25 -22.52 -15.34 -13.60
CA VAL A 25 -22.40 -15.50 -12.15
C VAL A 25 -20.92 -15.56 -11.80
N CYS A 26 -20.48 -14.70 -10.90
CA CYS A 26 -19.11 -14.75 -10.39
C CYS A 26 -19.09 -15.52 -9.06
N VAL A 27 -18.39 -16.64 -9.01
CA VAL A 27 -18.24 -17.48 -7.81
C VAL A 27 -16.86 -17.22 -7.21
N VAL A 28 -16.79 -16.85 -5.90
CA VAL A 28 -15.54 -16.42 -5.25
C VAL A 28 -15.38 -17.14 -3.91
N ASP A 29 -14.21 -17.72 -3.70
CA ASP A 29 -13.80 -18.35 -2.43
C ASP A 29 -14.66 -19.55 -2.01
N VAL A 30 -15.29 -20.20 -2.96
CA VAL A 30 -16.19 -21.33 -2.75
C VAL A 30 -16.43 -22.07 -4.07
N GLY A 31 -16.81 -23.35 -4.01
CA GLY A 31 -17.23 -24.13 -5.19
C GLY A 31 -16.16 -25.04 -5.76
N GLY A 32 -14.92 -24.96 -5.31
CA GLY A 32 -13.85 -25.89 -5.68
C GLY A 32 -13.36 -25.75 -7.14
N ASP A 33 -13.61 -24.62 -7.81
CA ASP A 33 -13.23 -24.41 -9.20
C ASP A 33 -12.51 -23.08 -9.43
N TRP A 34 -11.48 -23.13 -10.26
CA TRP A 34 -10.82 -21.94 -10.82
C TRP A 34 -10.94 -21.97 -12.33
N ASN A 35 -11.83 -21.18 -12.84
CA ASN A 35 -12.09 -21.04 -14.28
C ASN A 35 -12.42 -19.59 -14.62
N GLU A 36 -11.48 -18.88 -15.22
CA GLU A 36 -11.62 -17.45 -15.53
C GLU A 36 -12.70 -17.19 -16.58
N ASP A 37 -12.90 -18.10 -17.53
CA ASP A 37 -13.92 -17.97 -18.60
C ASP A 37 -15.35 -18.09 -18.01
N LEU A 38 -15.49 -18.84 -16.91
CA LEU A 38 -16.75 -19.01 -16.18
C LEU A 38 -16.83 -18.10 -14.92
N MET A 39 -15.86 -17.23 -14.72
CA MET A 39 -15.80 -16.32 -13.55
C MET A 39 -15.78 -17.06 -12.19
N ASN A 40 -15.16 -18.22 -12.13
CA ASN A 40 -14.98 -19.00 -10.90
C ASN A 40 -13.58 -18.78 -10.32
N PHE A 41 -13.49 -18.34 -9.07
CA PHE A 41 -12.26 -17.94 -8.38
C PHE A 41 -12.17 -18.60 -7.00
N ASP A 42 -12.10 -19.92 -6.95
CA ASP A 42 -11.84 -20.66 -5.73
C ASP A 42 -10.45 -21.28 -5.73
N HIS A 43 -9.84 -21.38 -4.55
CA HIS A 43 -8.49 -21.89 -4.35
C HIS A 43 -8.43 -23.16 -3.47
N HIS A 44 -9.54 -23.54 -2.84
CA HIS A 44 -9.59 -24.65 -1.88
C HIS A 44 -9.22 -26.01 -2.46
N GLN A 45 -9.33 -26.18 -3.78
CA GLN A 45 -8.92 -27.37 -4.51
C GLN A 45 -7.42 -27.49 -4.72
N PHE A 46 -6.63 -26.44 -4.45
CA PHE A 46 -5.18 -26.47 -4.68
C PHE A 46 -4.45 -27.33 -3.63
N PRO A 47 -3.43 -28.09 -4.03
CA PRO A 47 -2.60 -28.82 -3.09
C PRO A 47 -1.97 -27.91 -2.04
N ARG A 48 -1.87 -28.39 -0.80
CA ARG A 48 -1.34 -27.56 0.30
C ARG A 48 0.13 -27.13 0.11
N ASP A 49 0.88 -27.84 -0.70
CA ASP A 49 2.28 -27.57 -1.04
C ASP A 49 2.47 -26.72 -2.31
N SER A 50 1.37 -26.31 -2.97
CA SER A 50 1.42 -25.37 -4.10
C SER A 50 1.65 -23.93 -3.61
N ASP A 51 1.84 -22.99 -4.55
CA ASP A 51 1.91 -21.56 -4.23
C ASP A 51 0.68 -21.12 -3.43
N PRO A 52 0.83 -20.21 -2.44
CA PRO A 52 -0.25 -19.81 -1.55
C PRO A 52 -1.21 -18.82 -2.23
N LEU A 53 -1.86 -19.23 -3.32
CA LEU A 53 -2.84 -18.40 -4.03
C LEU A 53 -4.20 -18.49 -3.35
N CYS A 54 -4.76 -17.34 -2.96
CA CYS A 54 -6.10 -17.22 -2.40
C CYS A 54 -7.08 -16.58 -3.40
N ALA A 55 -8.35 -16.46 -3.08
CA ALA A 55 -9.36 -15.96 -4.01
C ALA A 55 -9.04 -14.55 -4.56
N ILE A 56 -8.46 -13.63 -3.76
CA ILE A 56 -8.04 -12.32 -4.26
C ILE A 56 -6.88 -12.44 -5.26
N SER A 57 -5.95 -13.38 -5.07
CA SER A 57 -4.85 -13.64 -6.02
C SER A 57 -5.38 -14.03 -7.39
N LEU A 58 -6.40 -14.92 -7.42
CA LEU A 58 -7.03 -15.38 -8.65
C LEU A 58 -7.77 -14.22 -9.37
N VAL A 59 -8.50 -13.41 -8.63
CA VAL A 59 -9.16 -12.21 -9.16
C VAL A 59 -8.15 -11.19 -9.69
N LEU A 60 -7.02 -10.99 -9.00
CA LEU A 60 -5.95 -10.11 -9.48
C LEU A 60 -5.30 -10.65 -10.77
N LYS A 61 -5.13 -11.97 -10.90
CA LYS A 61 -4.65 -12.62 -12.13
C LYS A 61 -5.62 -12.38 -13.29
N HIS A 62 -6.90 -12.57 -13.06
CA HIS A 62 -7.95 -12.31 -14.05
C HIS A 62 -7.93 -10.85 -14.56
N PHE A 63 -7.63 -9.89 -13.70
CA PHE A 63 -7.48 -8.49 -14.10
C PHE A 63 -6.09 -8.11 -14.64
N GLY A 64 -5.13 -9.05 -14.69
CA GLY A 64 -3.76 -8.78 -15.09
C GLY A 64 -3.00 -7.87 -14.11
N LEU A 65 -3.42 -7.82 -12.85
CA LEU A 65 -2.89 -6.95 -11.80
C LEU A 65 -2.07 -7.72 -10.73
N TYR A 66 -1.94 -9.03 -10.85
CA TYR A 66 -1.32 -9.85 -9.82
C TYR A 66 0.15 -9.49 -9.56
N GLU A 67 0.94 -9.37 -10.62
CA GLU A 67 2.36 -9.03 -10.52
C GLU A 67 2.57 -7.61 -9.95
N ASP A 68 1.73 -6.66 -10.37
CA ASP A 68 1.76 -5.31 -9.82
C ASP A 68 1.34 -5.30 -8.34
N ALA A 69 0.34 -6.09 -7.96
CA ALA A 69 -0.09 -6.23 -6.57
C ALA A 69 0.99 -6.87 -5.71
N HIS A 70 1.66 -7.93 -6.17
CA HIS A 70 2.81 -8.52 -5.48
C HIS A 70 3.96 -7.54 -5.31
N LYS A 71 4.20 -6.70 -6.33
CA LYS A 71 5.25 -5.70 -6.28
C LYS A 71 4.91 -4.54 -5.34
N PHE A 72 3.65 -4.07 -5.30
CA PHE A 72 3.27 -2.81 -4.65
C PHE A 72 2.50 -2.97 -3.34
N CYS A 73 1.99 -4.16 -3.05
CA CYS A 73 1.16 -4.44 -1.87
C CYS A 73 1.83 -5.47 -0.96
N ASP A 74 2.66 -5.02 -0.03
CA ASP A 74 3.39 -5.90 0.92
C ASP A 74 2.45 -6.78 1.77
N TRP A 75 1.17 -6.40 1.88
CA TRP A 75 0.15 -7.17 2.59
C TRP A 75 -0.37 -8.39 1.80
N LEU A 76 -0.20 -8.43 0.46
CA LEU A 76 -0.82 -9.47 -0.37
C LEU A 76 -0.25 -10.86 -0.04
N GLU A 77 1.06 -11.01 -0.02
CA GLU A 77 1.70 -12.29 0.30
C GLU A 77 1.34 -12.76 1.72
N VAL A 78 1.23 -11.83 2.67
CA VAL A 78 0.77 -12.15 4.03
C VAL A 78 -0.68 -12.65 4.02
N ALA A 79 -1.56 -12.03 3.24
CA ALA A 79 -2.95 -12.44 3.09
C ALA A 79 -3.07 -13.83 2.45
N GLU A 80 -2.29 -14.10 1.40
CA GLU A 80 -2.21 -15.41 0.74
C GLU A 80 -1.79 -16.52 1.71
N TRP A 81 -0.72 -16.29 2.48
CA TRP A 81 -0.26 -17.22 3.50
C TRP A 81 -1.30 -17.43 4.60
N PHE A 82 -1.94 -16.35 5.04
CA PHE A 82 -2.91 -16.41 6.12
C PHE A 82 -4.14 -17.23 5.73
N ASP A 83 -4.62 -17.04 4.52
CA ASP A 83 -5.79 -17.71 3.99
C ASP A 83 -5.54 -19.19 3.67
N THR A 84 -4.42 -19.50 3.00
CA THR A 84 -4.12 -20.85 2.51
C THR A 84 -3.42 -21.73 3.54
N ARG A 85 -2.64 -21.18 4.48
CA ARG A 85 -1.82 -21.90 5.46
C ARG A 85 -2.28 -21.72 6.91
N GLY A 86 -3.08 -20.67 7.15
CA GLY A 86 -3.57 -20.28 8.46
C GLY A 86 -2.55 -19.56 9.34
N PRO A 87 -3.00 -18.99 10.48
CA PRO A 87 -2.22 -18.06 11.29
C PRO A 87 -0.95 -18.64 11.91
N VAL A 88 -0.89 -19.94 12.16
CA VAL A 88 0.28 -20.60 12.78
C VAL A 88 1.43 -20.67 11.80
N ASP A 89 1.17 -21.14 10.58
CA ASP A 89 2.20 -21.29 9.56
C ASP A 89 2.62 -19.94 8.99
N THR A 90 1.69 -18.99 8.87
CA THR A 90 2.01 -17.59 8.53
C THR A 90 2.94 -16.95 9.57
N GLY A 91 2.68 -17.17 10.88
CA GLY A 91 3.58 -16.69 11.94
C GLY A 91 4.98 -17.27 11.80
N LYS A 92 5.11 -18.57 11.57
CA LYS A 92 6.41 -19.23 11.34
C LYS A 92 7.15 -18.68 10.13
N TRP A 93 6.43 -18.49 9.03
CA TRP A 93 7.00 -17.92 7.81
C TRP A 93 7.50 -16.49 8.02
N LEU A 94 6.75 -15.64 8.74
CA LEU A 94 7.14 -14.29 9.10
C LEU A 94 8.21 -14.22 10.21
N GLY A 95 8.52 -15.33 10.89
CA GLY A 95 9.44 -15.34 12.03
C GLY A 95 8.89 -14.66 13.29
N ILE A 96 7.54 -14.63 13.45
CA ILE A 96 6.87 -14.00 14.59
C ILE A 96 5.90 -14.98 15.28
N GLU A 97 5.65 -14.75 16.57
CA GLU A 97 4.67 -15.54 17.31
C GLU A 97 3.23 -15.27 16.82
N ARG A 98 2.39 -16.32 16.78
CA ARG A 98 0.98 -16.23 16.39
C ARG A 98 0.22 -15.14 17.14
N GLU A 99 0.49 -14.99 18.44
CA GLU A 99 -0.14 -13.97 19.31
C GLU A 99 0.17 -12.55 18.84
N THR A 100 1.32 -12.35 18.18
CA THR A 100 1.70 -11.05 17.60
C THR A 100 0.82 -10.72 16.41
N LEU A 101 0.50 -11.69 15.54
CA LEU A 101 -0.46 -11.50 14.44
C LEU A 101 -1.84 -11.05 14.95
N SER A 102 -2.31 -11.64 16.06
CA SER A 102 -3.62 -11.28 16.64
C SER A 102 -3.67 -9.83 17.14
N LYS A 103 -2.54 -9.22 17.48
CA LYS A 103 -2.45 -7.81 17.93
C LYS A 103 -2.57 -6.81 16.78
N LEU A 104 -2.44 -7.26 15.53
CA LEU A 104 -2.58 -6.42 14.33
C LEU A 104 -4.03 -6.21 13.89
N ASN A 105 -4.97 -6.97 14.45
CA ASN A 105 -6.40 -6.83 14.12
C ASN A 105 -6.91 -5.44 14.51
N SER A 106 -7.48 -4.73 13.56
CA SER A 106 -8.10 -3.42 13.82
C SER A 106 -9.61 -3.56 14.09
N PRO A 107 -10.23 -2.63 14.84
CA PRO A 107 -11.68 -2.58 14.98
C PRO A 107 -12.41 -2.41 13.64
N ILE A 108 -11.75 -1.82 12.64
CA ILE A 108 -12.30 -1.63 11.30
C ILE A 108 -12.44 -2.99 10.61
N ASP A 109 -11.39 -3.81 10.60
CA ASP A 109 -11.39 -5.14 9.97
C ASP A 109 -12.46 -6.03 10.59
N ILE A 110 -12.50 -6.08 11.93
CA ILE A 110 -13.50 -6.85 12.67
C ILE A 110 -14.92 -6.37 12.34
N THR A 111 -15.12 -5.06 12.21
CA THR A 111 -16.44 -4.49 11.89
C THR A 111 -16.86 -4.84 10.47
N LEU A 112 -15.98 -4.71 9.49
CA LEU A 112 -16.26 -5.05 8.09
C LEU A 112 -16.60 -6.53 7.95
N LEU A 113 -15.77 -7.42 8.51
CA LEU A 113 -16.00 -8.86 8.49
C LEU A 113 -17.35 -9.22 9.15
N ARG A 114 -17.65 -8.65 10.32
CA ARG A 114 -18.91 -8.89 11.03
C ARG A 114 -20.13 -8.42 10.23
N ARG A 115 -20.05 -7.24 9.61
CA ARG A 115 -21.13 -6.69 8.79
C ARG A 115 -21.36 -7.52 7.53
N PHE A 116 -20.29 -7.94 6.88
CA PHE A 116 -20.38 -8.84 5.74
C PHE A 116 -20.94 -10.21 6.14
N ALA A 117 -20.43 -10.80 7.22
CA ALA A 117 -20.89 -12.11 7.70
C ALA A 117 -22.32 -12.11 8.22
N GLY A 118 -22.85 -10.98 8.69
CA GLY A 118 -24.18 -10.84 9.26
C GLY A 118 -25.33 -10.84 8.24
N GLY A 119 -25.03 -10.78 6.93
CA GLY A 119 -26.01 -10.82 5.85
C GLY A 119 -25.80 -12.02 4.93
N THR A 120 -26.87 -12.51 4.32
CA THR A 120 -26.83 -13.52 3.25
C THR A 120 -26.88 -12.90 1.86
N GLU A 121 -27.26 -11.62 1.79
CA GLU A 121 -27.38 -10.85 0.55
C GLU A 121 -26.91 -9.43 0.79
N HIS A 122 -26.08 -8.89 -0.13
CA HIS A 122 -25.61 -7.51 -0.10
C HIS A 122 -25.85 -6.84 -1.43
N ASN A 123 -26.60 -5.76 -1.40
CA ASN A 123 -27.04 -5.00 -2.58
C ASN A 123 -26.41 -3.61 -2.64
N THR A 124 -26.34 -3.07 -3.84
CA THR A 124 -26.00 -1.66 -4.08
C THR A 124 -26.78 -0.73 -3.14
N GLY A 125 -26.13 0.26 -2.58
CA GLY A 125 -26.70 1.21 -1.63
C GLY A 125 -26.67 0.75 -0.17
N GLN A 126 -26.34 -0.50 0.11
CA GLN A 126 -26.09 -0.95 1.49
C GLN A 126 -24.70 -0.50 1.96
N PRO A 127 -24.55 -0.03 3.21
CA PRO A 127 -23.27 0.50 3.69
C PRO A 127 -22.08 -0.43 3.49
N ILE A 128 -22.24 -1.74 3.76
CA ILE A 128 -21.14 -2.70 3.57
C ILE A 128 -20.76 -2.87 2.10
N TRP A 129 -21.76 -2.90 1.20
CA TRP A 129 -21.53 -3.01 -0.24
C TRP A 129 -20.77 -1.79 -0.76
N GLU A 130 -21.17 -0.57 -0.36
CA GLU A 130 -20.52 0.67 -0.77
C GLU A 130 -19.08 0.77 -0.26
N VAL A 131 -18.83 0.38 1.00
CA VAL A 131 -17.46 0.34 1.55
C VAL A 131 -16.58 -0.65 0.78
N MET A 132 -17.08 -1.86 0.50
CA MET A 132 -16.33 -2.86 -0.27
C MET A 132 -16.05 -2.38 -1.68
N LYS A 133 -16.98 -1.65 -2.31
CA LYS A 133 -16.79 -1.03 -3.62
C LYS A 133 -15.68 0.01 -3.58
N MET A 134 -15.72 0.95 -2.63
CA MET A 134 -14.69 1.98 -2.46
C MET A 134 -13.30 1.34 -2.28
N VAL A 135 -13.16 0.35 -1.40
CA VAL A 135 -11.90 -0.38 -1.20
C VAL A 135 -11.40 -1.02 -2.50
N GLY A 136 -12.31 -1.60 -3.29
CA GLY A 136 -11.95 -2.20 -4.57
C GLY A 136 -11.55 -1.18 -5.64
N GLU A 137 -12.22 -0.02 -5.67
CA GLU A 137 -11.88 1.11 -6.55
C GLU A 137 -10.51 1.70 -6.21
N ASP A 138 -10.26 1.96 -4.92
CA ASP A 138 -8.98 2.50 -4.44
C ASP A 138 -7.82 1.54 -4.72
N LEU A 139 -8.00 0.24 -4.48
CA LEU A 139 -6.98 -0.76 -4.80
C LEU A 139 -6.68 -0.80 -6.31
N HIS A 140 -7.72 -0.82 -7.14
CA HIS A 140 -7.55 -0.81 -8.59
C HIS A 140 -6.81 0.46 -9.07
N GLN A 141 -7.22 1.63 -8.57
CA GLN A 141 -6.58 2.90 -8.90
C GLN A 141 -5.12 2.94 -8.42
N TYR A 142 -4.84 2.44 -7.21
CA TYR A 142 -3.49 2.35 -6.67
C TYR A 142 -2.59 1.50 -7.56
N LEU A 143 -3.01 0.28 -7.91
CA LEU A 143 -2.22 -0.64 -8.72
C LEU A 143 -1.96 -0.09 -10.12
N THR A 144 -3.01 0.40 -10.79
CA THR A 144 -2.87 0.95 -12.16
C THR A 144 -2.12 2.29 -12.20
N GLY A 145 -2.19 3.08 -11.12
CA GLY A 145 -1.52 4.38 -11.02
C GLY A 145 -0.07 4.32 -10.54
N MET A 146 0.32 3.28 -9.81
CA MET A 146 1.64 3.23 -9.17
C MET A 146 2.79 3.20 -10.19
N LYS A 147 2.65 2.48 -11.28
CA LYS A 147 3.67 2.44 -12.35
C LYS A 147 3.93 3.83 -12.94
N ALA A 148 2.87 4.54 -13.32
CA ALA A 148 2.98 5.89 -13.84
C ALA A 148 3.58 6.85 -12.79
N LYS A 149 3.25 6.64 -11.50
CA LYS A 149 3.82 7.42 -10.40
C LYS A 149 5.32 7.18 -10.23
N LEU A 150 5.79 5.95 -10.33
CA LEU A 150 7.22 5.64 -10.27
C LEU A 150 7.98 6.23 -11.47
N GLU A 151 7.39 6.20 -12.67
CA GLU A 151 7.95 6.87 -13.85
C GLU A 151 8.03 8.40 -13.65
N GLU A 152 7.03 9.01 -13.02
CA GLU A 152 7.04 10.43 -12.66
C GLU A 152 8.14 10.75 -11.64
N VAL A 153 8.28 9.94 -10.59
CA VAL A 153 9.35 10.08 -9.57
C VAL A 153 10.72 9.97 -10.24
N ALA A 154 10.93 8.97 -11.08
CA ALA A 154 12.19 8.78 -11.82
C ALA A 154 12.54 9.98 -12.71
N ARG A 155 11.53 10.61 -13.32
CA ARG A 155 11.72 11.76 -14.22
C ARG A 155 11.96 13.08 -13.49
N LEU A 156 11.33 13.27 -12.33
CA LEU A 156 11.34 14.57 -11.63
C LEU A 156 12.32 14.63 -10.48
N CYS A 157 12.54 13.53 -9.76
CA CYS A 157 13.36 13.54 -8.56
C CYS A 157 14.85 13.71 -8.86
N GLU A 158 15.52 14.33 -7.90
CA GLU A 158 16.97 14.53 -7.91
C GLU A 158 17.58 13.80 -6.72
N TRP A 159 18.70 13.13 -6.95
CA TRP A 159 19.53 12.61 -5.87
C TRP A 159 20.48 13.69 -5.38
N TRP A 160 20.45 13.96 -4.08
CA TRP A 160 21.40 14.85 -3.44
C TRP A 160 22.40 14.05 -2.59
N ASP A 161 23.68 14.36 -2.75
CA ASP A 161 24.73 13.88 -1.86
C ASP A 161 24.78 14.76 -0.62
N MET A 162 24.68 14.11 0.56
CA MET A 162 24.79 14.79 1.87
C MET A 162 26.21 14.75 2.44
N GLY A 163 27.16 14.17 1.73
CA GLY A 163 28.44 13.77 2.30
C GLY A 163 28.35 12.44 3.05
N PHE A 164 29.47 11.96 3.55
CA PHE A 164 29.56 10.71 4.31
C PHE A 164 28.96 9.47 3.62
N GLY A 165 28.87 9.47 2.29
CA GLY A 165 28.24 8.40 1.52
C GLY A 165 26.72 8.29 1.74
N LYS A 166 26.05 9.39 2.09
CA LYS A 166 24.60 9.44 2.31
C LYS A 166 23.89 10.27 1.25
N LYS A 167 22.68 9.83 0.91
CA LYS A 167 21.85 10.42 -0.13
C LYS A 167 20.48 10.85 0.40
N VAL A 168 19.92 11.82 -0.29
CA VAL A 168 18.54 12.28 -0.10
C VAL A 168 17.86 12.29 -1.45
N LEU A 169 16.62 11.79 -1.51
CA LEU A 169 15.79 11.93 -2.70
C LEU A 169 14.92 13.18 -2.57
N PHE A 170 15.10 14.11 -3.51
CA PHE A 170 14.36 15.38 -3.58
C PHE A 170 13.37 15.36 -4.74
N MET A 171 12.09 15.65 -4.45
CA MET A 171 11.05 15.89 -5.43
C MET A 171 10.85 17.40 -5.61
N PRO A 172 11.10 17.98 -6.79
CA PRO A 172 10.81 19.38 -7.03
C PRO A 172 9.30 19.65 -7.03
N ARG A 173 8.91 20.88 -6.68
CA ARG A 173 7.51 21.30 -6.76
C ARG A 173 7.12 21.53 -8.22
N VAL A 174 6.09 20.84 -8.68
CA VAL A 174 5.49 20.99 -10.02
C VAL A 174 3.99 21.20 -9.84
N GLU A 175 3.45 22.25 -10.44
CA GLU A 175 2.02 22.53 -10.39
C GLU A 175 1.27 21.96 -11.62
N PRO A 176 0.08 21.42 -11.48
CA PRO A 176 -0.66 21.28 -10.23
C PRO A 176 -0.03 20.21 -9.32
N LEU A 177 0.01 20.50 -8.02
CA LEU A 177 0.57 19.56 -7.05
C LEU A 177 -0.34 18.33 -6.91
N SER A 178 0.24 17.14 -6.96
CA SER A 178 -0.51 15.91 -6.72
C SER A 178 -1.02 15.83 -5.26
N ASP A 179 -2.11 15.09 -5.03
CA ASP A 179 -2.70 14.92 -3.70
C ASP A 179 -1.74 14.31 -2.68
N ASP A 180 -0.80 13.49 -3.13
CA ASP A 180 0.30 12.96 -2.33
C ASP A 180 1.61 13.07 -3.12
N ALA A 181 2.34 14.17 -2.92
CA ALA A 181 3.62 14.43 -3.59
C ALA A 181 4.72 13.46 -3.15
N SER A 182 4.61 12.84 -1.97
CA SER A 182 5.58 11.85 -1.47
C SER A 182 5.28 10.43 -1.95
N SER A 183 4.10 10.19 -2.52
CA SER A 183 3.69 8.87 -3.00
C SER A 183 4.68 8.29 -4.01
N GLY A 184 5.03 7.04 -3.83
CA GLY A 184 5.97 6.33 -4.69
C GLY A 184 7.45 6.62 -4.42
N MET A 185 7.82 7.71 -3.71
CA MET A 185 9.23 8.04 -3.47
C MET A 185 9.94 6.96 -2.66
N GLY A 186 9.32 6.47 -1.57
CA GLY A 186 9.90 5.41 -0.76
C GLY A 186 10.11 4.12 -1.55
N ARG A 187 9.13 3.73 -2.36
CA ARG A 187 9.24 2.55 -3.24
C ARG A 187 10.34 2.75 -4.29
N PHE A 188 10.39 3.92 -4.91
CA PHE A 188 11.44 4.26 -5.88
C PHE A 188 12.85 4.14 -5.27
N VAL A 189 13.02 4.60 -4.02
CA VAL A 189 14.28 4.43 -3.29
C VAL A 189 14.58 2.95 -3.04
N ASN A 190 13.60 2.16 -2.56
CA ASN A 190 13.78 0.73 -2.30
C ASN A 190 14.18 -0.06 -3.56
N ASP A 191 13.65 0.33 -4.72
CA ASP A 191 13.96 -0.31 -6.01
C ASP A 191 15.26 0.23 -6.64
N SER A 192 15.94 1.21 -6.01
CA SER A 192 17.18 1.82 -6.51
C SER A 192 18.45 1.23 -5.91
N ASP A 193 19.59 1.44 -6.57
CA ASP A 193 20.92 1.08 -6.04
C ASP A 193 21.31 1.91 -4.81
N PHE A 194 20.54 2.95 -4.47
CA PHE A 194 20.83 3.88 -3.36
C PHE A 194 19.98 3.63 -2.11
N SER A 195 19.26 2.52 -2.03
CA SER A 195 18.34 2.24 -0.92
C SER A 195 19.03 2.29 0.45
N GLU A 196 20.22 1.72 0.59
CA GLU A 196 20.97 1.68 1.86
C GLU A 196 21.71 2.99 2.17
N GLU A 197 21.97 3.81 1.16
CA GLU A 197 22.61 5.11 1.32
C GLU A 197 21.61 6.21 1.63
N THR A 198 20.35 6.03 1.28
CA THR A 198 19.31 7.04 1.43
C THR A 198 18.89 7.20 2.88
N VAL A 199 18.89 8.44 3.37
CA VAL A 199 18.54 8.77 4.75
C VAL A 199 17.29 9.63 4.87
N ALA A 200 16.91 10.36 3.80
CA ALA A 200 15.73 11.21 3.82
C ALA A 200 15.04 11.33 2.45
N LEU A 201 13.77 11.71 2.52
CA LEU A 201 12.95 12.17 1.42
C LEU A 201 12.59 13.64 1.64
N VAL A 202 12.69 14.45 0.59
CA VAL A 202 12.26 15.85 0.57
C VAL A 202 11.23 16.03 -0.53
N TYR A 203 10.05 16.50 -0.17
CA TYR A 203 8.90 16.57 -1.07
C TYR A 203 8.05 17.83 -0.82
N PRO A 204 7.33 18.35 -1.82
CA PRO A 204 6.48 19.53 -1.66
C PRO A 204 5.45 19.36 -0.55
N ASP A 205 5.34 20.32 0.37
CA ASP A 205 4.26 20.32 1.37
C ASP A 205 2.94 20.74 0.70
N ARG A 206 1.92 19.91 0.84
CA ARG A 206 0.58 20.14 0.28
C ARG A 206 -0.15 21.30 0.94
N ARG A 207 0.18 21.61 2.20
CA ARG A 207 -0.49 22.65 2.99
C ARG A 207 0.16 24.03 2.90
N GLY A 208 1.27 24.14 2.19
CA GLY A 208 2.05 25.37 2.08
C GLY A 208 2.83 25.46 0.77
N THR A 209 3.67 26.47 0.67
CA THR A 209 4.53 26.69 -0.51
C THR A 209 5.87 25.97 -0.44
N GLY A 210 6.26 25.51 0.75
CA GLY A 210 7.56 24.89 1.01
C GLY A 210 7.57 23.36 0.92
N TYR A 211 8.36 22.73 1.77
CA TYR A 211 8.67 21.31 1.69
C TYR A 211 8.50 20.57 3.01
N GLY A 212 8.13 19.29 2.91
CA GLY A 212 8.30 18.31 3.96
C GLY A 212 9.63 17.59 3.80
N MET A 213 10.28 17.30 4.92
CA MET A 213 11.50 16.50 5.01
C MET A 213 11.24 15.35 5.97
N SER A 214 11.41 14.11 5.57
CA SER A 214 11.19 12.95 6.43
C SER A 214 12.36 11.98 6.37
N ARG A 215 12.61 11.28 7.48
CA ARG A 215 13.54 10.15 7.49
C ARG A 215 13.07 9.08 6.50
N PHE A 216 14.02 8.51 5.76
CA PHE A 216 13.78 7.27 5.04
C PHE A 216 14.13 6.10 5.97
N ASN A 217 13.26 5.08 6.03
CA ASN A 217 13.39 3.93 6.92
C ASN A 217 13.67 4.29 8.40
N ASP A 218 13.13 5.43 8.86
CA ASP A 218 13.33 5.97 10.22
C ASP A 218 14.81 6.09 10.63
N ASP A 219 15.68 6.50 9.72
CA ASP A 219 17.10 6.65 9.96
C ASP A 219 17.38 7.66 11.08
N LYS A 220 17.82 7.15 12.24
CA LYS A 220 18.04 7.94 13.44
C LYS A 220 19.22 8.91 13.36
N ARG A 221 20.02 8.84 12.30
CA ARG A 221 21.12 9.80 12.07
C ARG A 221 20.61 11.16 11.61
N LEU A 222 19.33 11.29 11.26
CA LEU A 222 18.64 12.56 11.07
C LEU A 222 17.72 12.83 12.25
N GLU A 223 17.84 14.02 12.84
CA GLU A 223 17.07 14.46 14.01
C GLU A 223 16.47 15.85 13.75
N PHE A 224 15.26 15.88 13.21
CA PHE A 224 14.61 17.14 12.78
C PHE A 224 14.17 18.04 13.94
N THR A 225 14.22 17.60 15.19
CA THR A 225 13.99 18.51 16.33
C THR A 225 15.07 19.59 16.41
N LYS A 226 16.27 19.34 15.86
CA LYS A 226 17.38 20.31 15.84
C LYS A 226 17.10 21.58 15.04
N VAL A 227 16.23 21.47 14.06
CA VAL A 227 15.82 22.61 13.20
C VAL A 227 14.46 23.18 13.57
N GLY A 228 13.88 22.70 14.67
CA GLY A 228 12.52 23.10 15.09
C GLY A 228 12.38 24.57 15.47
N GLU A 229 13.48 25.25 15.84
CA GLU A 229 13.52 26.66 16.21
C GLU A 229 13.93 27.58 15.04
N GLU A 230 14.21 27.04 13.85
CA GLU A 230 14.54 27.86 12.69
C GLU A 230 13.30 28.63 12.18
N ASP A 231 13.46 29.90 11.84
CA ASP A 231 12.37 30.83 11.52
C ASP A 231 11.46 30.34 10.37
N ASP A 232 12.03 29.60 9.43
CA ASP A 232 11.36 29.04 8.26
C ASP A 232 10.83 27.61 8.46
N VAL A 233 11.04 27.00 9.65
CA VAL A 233 10.50 25.70 10.02
C VAL A 233 9.25 25.86 10.87
N HIS A 234 8.10 25.56 10.29
CA HIS A 234 6.82 25.73 10.97
C HIS A 234 6.30 24.46 11.67
N PHE A 235 6.97 23.31 11.47
CA PHE A 235 6.66 22.07 12.14
C PHE A 235 7.90 21.19 12.21
N ALA A 236 8.22 20.69 13.41
CA ALA A 236 9.15 19.58 13.62
C ALA A 236 8.51 18.61 14.62
N HIS A 237 8.39 17.36 14.23
CA HIS A 237 7.78 16.34 15.10
C HIS A 237 8.68 16.06 16.29
N ALA A 238 8.10 15.96 17.49
CA ALA A 238 8.84 15.77 18.75
C ALA A 238 9.75 14.50 18.80
N LYS A 239 9.47 13.51 17.93
CA LYS A 239 10.33 12.33 17.74
C LYS A 239 11.35 12.49 16.62
N GLY A 240 11.47 13.67 16.01
CA GLY A 240 12.50 14.04 15.05
C GLY A 240 12.47 13.34 13.70
N PHE A 241 11.40 12.62 13.32
CA PHE A 241 11.37 11.87 12.05
C PHE A 241 10.87 12.68 10.85
N ILE A 242 10.26 13.84 11.08
CA ILE A 242 9.74 14.72 10.02
C ILE A 242 9.80 16.18 10.45
N ALA A 243 10.12 17.07 9.51
CA ALA A 243 9.93 18.50 9.63
C ALA A 243 9.25 19.07 8.38
N LYS A 244 8.65 20.25 8.52
CA LYS A 244 8.07 21.03 7.44
C LYS A 244 8.57 22.45 7.50
N THR A 245 8.95 22.97 6.34
CA THR A 245 9.53 24.30 6.20
C THR A 245 8.80 25.11 5.11
N SER A 246 8.80 26.43 5.24
CA SER A 246 8.41 27.35 4.16
C SER A 246 9.52 27.61 3.15
N ALA A 247 10.75 27.13 3.40
CA ALA A 247 11.85 27.25 2.48
C ALA A 247 11.53 26.62 1.12
N THR A 248 11.92 27.29 0.04
CA THR A 248 11.78 26.82 -1.35
C THR A 248 13.11 26.61 -2.04
N GLU A 249 14.15 27.26 -1.53
CA GLU A 249 15.49 27.21 -2.10
C GLU A 249 16.22 25.91 -1.74
N LYS A 250 16.73 25.21 -2.75
CA LYS A 250 17.46 23.94 -2.56
C LYS A 250 18.64 24.06 -1.60
N ALA A 251 19.35 25.19 -1.63
CA ALA A 251 20.46 25.44 -0.73
C ALA A 251 20.02 25.45 0.74
N ARG A 252 18.89 26.11 1.04
CA ARG A 252 18.33 26.17 2.40
C ARG A 252 17.80 24.81 2.86
N LEU A 253 17.15 24.05 1.97
CA LEU A 253 16.70 22.70 2.30
C LEU A 253 17.87 21.78 2.64
N LYS A 254 18.99 21.88 1.91
CA LYS A 254 20.22 21.12 2.22
C LYS A 254 20.82 21.53 3.56
N GLU A 255 20.88 22.83 3.85
CA GLU A 255 21.35 23.34 5.14
C GLU A 255 20.53 22.78 6.31
N LEU A 256 19.20 22.79 6.21
CA LEU A 256 18.32 22.21 7.23
C LEU A 256 18.56 20.70 7.43
N LEU A 257 18.82 19.97 6.36
CA LEU A 257 19.18 18.54 6.44
C LEU A 257 20.54 18.35 7.12
N GLU A 258 21.53 19.17 6.80
CA GLU A 258 22.87 19.13 7.41
C GLU A 258 22.81 19.47 8.90
N GLN A 259 22.04 20.48 9.28
CA GLN A 259 21.80 20.84 10.70
C GLN A 259 21.08 19.73 11.47
N SER A 260 20.25 18.95 10.76
CA SER A 260 19.53 17.81 11.35
C SER A 260 20.39 16.55 11.50
N TRP A 261 21.61 16.53 10.93
CA TRP A 261 22.49 15.37 10.97
C TRP A 261 23.15 15.20 12.34
N VAL A 262 23.12 13.96 12.87
CA VAL A 262 23.65 13.60 14.21
C VAL A 262 24.57 12.38 14.18
N GLY A 263 24.69 11.70 13.01
CA GLY A 263 25.43 10.45 12.88
C GLY A 263 26.73 10.51 12.13
#